data_850f0f090d271a7583ab7b7c764f00eb
#
_entry.id   850f0f090d271a7583ab7b7c764f00eb
#
_cell.length_a   1.000
_cell.length_b   1.000
_cell.length_c   1.000
_cell.angle_alpha   90.00
_cell.angle_beta   90.00
_cell.angle_gamma   90.00
#
_symmetry.space_group_name_H-M   'P 1'
#
loop_
_entity.id
_entity.type
_entity.pdbx_description
1 polymer ?
#
loop_
_entity_poly.entity_id
_entity_poly.type
_entity_poly.pdbx_seq_one_letter_code
_entity_poly.pdbx_strand_id
1 'polypeptide(L)'
;MKKKVQSSVTINRRATFDYFLSDNIEVGMVLNGQQVRSIRDRHVQLKGSFVTVKDHELWLNNLTLGAETTANIKLLATRKQIASLEAAKIAGSTIVPTKLFGGKRFIKLSIAIGKGKKKYDKRHSIKNRDLDREQNL
;
A
#
# COMPACT_ATOMS: atom_id res chain seq x y z
N MET A 1 -21.68 -20.35 0.73
CA MET A 1 -20.21 -20.50 0.66
C MET A 1 -19.54 -19.29 1.28
N LYS A 2 -18.78 -19.51 2.29
CA LYS A 2 -18.11 -18.41 2.98
C LYS A 2 -16.96 -17.90 2.13
N LYS A 3 -17.04 -16.65 1.70
CA LYS A 3 -15.88 -15.98 1.13
C LYS A 3 -14.81 -15.91 2.20
N LYS A 4 -13.64 -16.41 1.89
CA LYS A 4 -12.50 -16.21 2.78
C LYS A 4 -12.12 -14.74 2.75
N VAL A 5 -12.35 -14.08 3.86
CA VAL A 5 -11.88 -12.72 4.04
C VAL A 5 -10.36 -12.78 4.14
N GLN A 6 -9.68 -12.14 3.21
CA GLN A 6 -8.24 -11.98 3.29
C GLN A 6 -7.93 -11.05 4.45
N SER A 7 -7.20 -11.55 5.43
CA SER A 7 -6.80 -10.74 6.57
C SER A 7 -5.71 -9.75 6.16
N SER A 8 -5.86 -8.48 6.51
CA SER A 8 -4.80 -7.52 6.37
C SER A 8 -3.64 -7.87 7.30
N VAL A 9 -2.44 -8.03 6.76
CA VAL A 9 -1.24 -8.21 7.56
C VAL A 9 -0.78 -6.88 8.13
N THR A 10 -0.79 -5.84 7.31
CA THR A 10 -0.46 -4.49 7.75
C THR A 10 -1.23 -3.47 6.91
N ILE A 11 -1.54 -2.34 7.52
CA ILE A 11 -2.25 -1.22 6.91
C ILE A 11 -1.35 0.00 6.99
N ASN A 12 -1.18 0.70 5.88
CA ASN A 12 -0.41 1.94 5.83
C ASN A 12 -1.32 3.13 6.16
N ARG A 13 -1.50 3.40 7.42
CA ARG A 13 -2.34 4.53 7.89
C ARG A 13 -1.77 5.88 7.51
N ARG A 14 -0.46 5.97 7.37
CA ARG A 14 0.22 7.21 6.97
C ARG A 14 -0.19 7.64 5.56
N ALA A 15 -0.43 6.69 4.67
CA ALA A 15 -0.88 6.99 3.31
C ALA A 15 -2.23 7.71 3.31
N THR A 16 -3.18 7.27 4.14
CA THR A 16 -4.48 7.93 4.27
C THR A 16 -4.36 9.34 4.85
N PHE A 17 -3.42 9.54 5.75
CA PHE A 17 -3.17 10.83 6.36
C PHE A 17 -2.52 11.83 5.40
N ASP A 18 -1.52 11.38 4.63
CA ASP A 18 -0.72 12.24 3.77
C ASP A 18 -1.32 12.48 2.38
N TYR A 19 -2.22 11.60 1.92
CA TYR A 19 -2.72 11.61 0.55
C TYR A 19 -4.24 11.45 0.46
N PHE A 20 -4.82 12.09 -0.56
CA PHE A 20 -6.15 11.72 -1.04
C PHE A 20 -5.98 10.52 -1.95
N LEU A 21 -6.56 9.39 -1.56
CA LEU A 21 -6.37 8.11 -2.27
C LEU A 21 -7.53 7.82 -3.21
N SER A 22 -7.20 7.31 -4.39
CA SER A 22 -8.19 6.87 -5.39
C SER A 22 -7.67 5.65 -6.14
N ASP A 23 -8.57 4.96 -6.84
CA ASP A 23 -8.25 3.83 -7.73
C ASP A 23 -7.41 2.74 -7.04
N ASN A 24 -7.96 2.15 -5.97
CA ASN A 24 -7.33 1.01 -5.32
C ASN A 24 -7.23 -0.18 -6.26
N ILE A 25 -6.02 -0.72 -6.38
CA ILE A 25 -5.70 -1.87 -7.22
C ILE A 25 -4.96 -2.90 -6.38
N GLU A 26 -5.35 -4.17 -6.50
CA GLU A 26 -4.61 -5.25 -5.87
C GLU A 26 -3.60 -5.82 -6.85
N VAL A 27 -2.36 -5.95 -6.41
CA VAL A 27 -1.27 -6.48 -7.24
C VAL A 27 -0.55 -7.62 -6.52
N GLY A 28 0.03 -8.53 -7.29
CA GLY A 28 0.88 -9.59 -6.74
C GLY A 28 2.27 -9.07 -6.41
N MET A 29 3.02 -9.86 -5.66
CA MET A 29 4.39 -9.55 -5.25
C MET A 29 5.32 -10.71 -5.55
N VAL A 30 6.48 -10.41 -6.09
CA VAL A 30 7.54 -11.43 -6.31
C VAL A 30 8.38 -11.50 -5.04
N LEU A 31 8.18 -12.55 -4.25
CA LEU A 31 8.79 -12.71 -2.93
C LEU A 31 9.62 -13.99 -2.87
N ASN A 32 10.74 -13.96 -2.14
CA ASN A 32 11.46 -15.17 -1.78
C ASN A 32 10.89 -15.80 -0.51
N GLY A 33 11.37 -16.99 -0.13
CA GLY A 33 10.85 -17.71 1.03
C GLY A 33 10.99 -16.96 2.36
N GLN A 34 12.11 -16.28 2.57
CA GLN A 34 12.33 -15.48 3.78
C GLN A 34 11.38 -14.29 3.88
N GLN A 35 11.15 -13.63 2.75
CA GLN A 35 10.24 -12.49 2.67
C GLN A 35 8.80 -12.93 2.97
N VAL A 36 8.37 -14.05 2.40
CA VAL A 36 7.05 -14.62 2.67
C VAL A 36 6.89 -14.93 4.16
N ARG A 37 7.90 -15.54 4.77
CA ARG A 37 7.88 -15.87 6.20
C ARG A 37 7.77 -14.62 7.07
N SER A 38 8.56 -13.60 6.78
CA SER A 38 8.51 -12.33 7.53
C SER A 38 7.13 -11.69 7.45
N ILE A 39 6.52 -11.70 6.28
CA ILE A 39 5.18 -11.14 6.09
C ILE A 39 4.13 -11.94 6.85
N ARG A 40 4.18 -13.27 6.77
CA ARG A 40 3.22 -14.13 7.46
C ARG A 40 3.36 -14.05 8.98
N ASP A 41 4.57 -13.84 9.48
CA ASP A 41 4.85 -13.62 10.89
C ASP A 41 4.55 -12.19 11.35
N ARG A 42 4.04 -11.35 10.45
CA ARG A 42 3.70 -9.94 10.69
C ARG A 42 4.91 -9.06 11.03
N HIS A 43 6.10 -9.47 10.62
CA HIS A 43 7.33 -8.69 10.74
C HIS A 43 7.54 -7.86 9.48
N VAL A 44 6.58 -6.98 9.18
CA VAL A 44 6.58 -6.15 7.98
C VAL A 44 5.91 -4.81 8.27
N GLN A 45 6.46 -3.74 7.69
CA GLN A 45 5.87 -2.41 7.79
C GLN A 45 5.86 -1.74 6.43
N LEU A 46 4.71 -1.19 6.07
CA LEU A 46 4.55 -0.41 4.84
C LEU A 46 4.95 1.05 5.02
N LYS A 47 5.07 1.53 6.24
CA LYS A 47 5.45 2.91 6.52
C LYS A 47 6.77 3.27 5.86
N GLY A 48 6.79 4.35 5.09
CA GLY A 48 7.98 4.79 4.38
C GLY A 48 8.23 4.09 3.06
N SER A 49 7.43 3.08 2.70
CA SER A 49 7.52 2.42 1.41
C SER A 49 6.76 3.21 0.34
N PHE A 50 7.17 3.04 -0.90
CA PHE A 50 6.55 3.74 -2.03
C PHE A 50 6.67 2.91 -3.30
N VAL A 51 5.78 3.16 -4.25
CA VAL A 51 5.74 2.43 -5.52
C VAL A 51 6.33 3.30 -6.63
N THR A 52 7.22 2.72 -7.42
CA THR A 52 7.77 3.38 -8.60
C THR A 52 7.46 2.57 -9.85
N VAL A 53 7.41 3.25 -11.00
CA VAL A 53 7.32 2.61 -12.31
C VAL A 53 8.66 2.80 -12.99
N LYS A 54 9.29 1.70 -13.37
CA LYS A 54 10.58 1.71 -14.06
C LYS A 54 10.54 0.67 -15.18
N ASP A 55 10.83 1.11 -16.41
CA ASP A 55 10.85 0.23 -17.59
C ASP A 55 9.54 -0.57 -17.75
N HIS A 56 8.40 0.10 -17.53
CA HIS A 56 7.06 -0.50 -17.59
C HIS A 56 6.83 -1.61 -16.57
N GLU A 57 7.58 -1.57 -15.46
CA GLU A 57 7.43 -2.50 -14.33
C GLU A 57 7.15 -1.71 -13.05
N LEU A 58 6.34 -2.29 -12.18
CA LEU A 58 6.05 -1.71 -10.88
C LEU A 58 6.98 -2.29 -9.81
N TRP A 59 7.51 -1.41 -8.96
CA TRP A 59 8.37 -1.78 -7.85
C TRP A 59 7.90 -1.15 -6.56
N LEU A 60 7.81 -1.96 -5.51
CA LEU A 60 7.61 -1.47 -4.15
C LEU A 60 9.00 -1.28 -3.53
N ASN A 61 9.33 -0.06 -3.19
CA ASN A 61 10.64 0.28 -2.65
C ASN A 61 10.56 0.53 -1.15
N ASN A 62 11.63 0.20 -0.47
CA ASN A 62 11.81 0.50 0.94
C ASN A 62 10.80 -0.18 1.86
N LEU A 63 10.38 -1.41 1.52
CA LEU A 63 9.54 -2.22 2.39
C LEU A 63 10.39 -2.72 3.56
N THR A 64 9.94 -2.47 4.78
CA THR A 64 10.65 -2.93 5.98
C THR A 64 10.23 -4.36 6.32
N LEU A 65 11.20 -5.27 6.35
CA LEU A 65 11.00 -6.67 6.70
C LEU A 65 11.88 -7.00 7.91
N GLY A 66 11.27 -7.61 8.93
CA GLY A 66 11.98 -7.92 10.17
C GLY A 66 12.34 -6.65 10.95
N ALA A 67 13.44 -6.70 11.69
CA ALA A 67 13.83 -5.62 12.61
C ALA A 67 14.37 -4.38 11.89
N GLU A 68 15.20 -4.54 10.87
CA GLU A 68 15.88 -3.40 10.23
C GLU A 68 16.16 -3.58 8.73
N THR A 69 15.67 -4.65 8.13
CA THR A 69 15.97 -4.94 6.73
C THR A 69 14.94 -4.30 5.81
N THR A 70 15.40 -3.55 4.81
CA THR A 70 14.54 -3.02 3.77
C THR A 70 14.73 -3.82 2.47
N ALA A 71 13.67 -3.89 1.66
CA ALA A 71 13.69 -4.63 0.41
C ALA A 71 12.94 -3.88 -0.68
N ASN A 72 13.38 -4.10 -1.92
CA ASN A 72 12.66 -3.64 -3.10
C ASN A 72 12.01 -4.86 -3.76
N ILE A 73 10.71 -4.80 -3.93
CA ILE A 73 9.90 -5.93 -4.36
C ILE A 73 9.25 -5.60 -5.72
N LYS A 74 9.43 -6.51 -6.68
CA LYS A 74 8.74 -6.38 -7.96
C LYS A 74 7.26 -6.71 -7.78
N LEU A 75 6.39 -5.88 -8.32
CA LEU A 75 4.94 -6.05 -8.26
C LEU A 75 4.44 -6.60 -9.59
N LEU A 76 3.42 -7.46 -9.51
CA LEU A 76 2.81 -8.09 -10.68
C LEU A 76 1.47 -7.43 -10.97
N ALA A 77 1.38 -6.72 -12.09
CA ALA A 77 0.17 -6.04 -12.53
C ALA A 77 0.00 -6.24 -14.03
N THR A 78 -1.22 -6.05 -14.53
CA THR A 78 -1.49 -6.11 -15.96
C THR A 78 -0.89 -4.89 -16.66
N ARG A 79 -0.65 -5.01 -17.97
CA ARG A 79 -0.17 -3.87 -18.78
C ARG A 79 -1.11 -2.66 -18.67
N LYS A 80 -2.39 -2.92 -18.66
CA LYS A 80 -3.41 -1.87 -18.55
C LYS A 80 -3.31 -1.14 -17.21
N GLN A 81 -3.12 -1.89 -16.12
CA GLN A 81 -2.93 -1.30 -14.79
C GLN A 81 -1.64 -0.48 -14.72
N ILE A 82 -0.56 -1.00 -15.24
CA ILE A 82 0.73 -0.30 -15.25
C ILE A 82 0.64 1.00 -16.07
N ALA A 83 0.02 0.95 -17.24
CA ALA A 83 -0.16 2.14 -18.08
C ALA A 83 -0.99 3.22 -17.38
N SER A 84 -2.06 2.82 -16.68
CA SER A 84 -2.90 3.72 -15.91
C SER A 84 -2.13 4.40 -14.78
N LEU A 85 -1.32 3.62 -14.06
CA LEU A 85 -0.50 4.14 -12.95
C LEU A 85 0.62 5.05 -13.45
N GLU A 86 1.24 4.70 -14.57
CA GLU A 86 2.27 5.52 -15.18
C GLU A 86 1.72 6.87 -15.62
N ALA A 87 0.53 6.89 -16.22
CA ALA A 87 -0.15 8.13 -16.62
C ALA A 87 -0.45 9.00 -15.39
N ALA A 88 -0.87 8.39 -14.28
CA ALA A 88 -1.12 9.12 -13.03
C ALA A 88 0.15 9.77 -12.49
N LYS A 89 1.29 9.07 -12.56
CA LYS A 89 2.58 9.62 -12.14
C LYS A 89 3.00 10.81 -13.01
N ILE A 90 2.82 10.71 -14.31
CA ILE A 90 3.13 11.81 -15.24
C ILE A 90 2.26 13.03 -14.92
N ALA A 91 1.02 12.81 -14.49
CA ALA A 91 0.10 13.88 -14.11
C ALA A 91 0.41 14.49 -12.73
N GLY A 92 1.45 14.02 -12.03
CA GLY A 92 1.87 14.55 -10.75
C GLY A 92 1.35 13.81 -9.54
N SER A 93 0.64 12.71 -9.72
CA SER A 93 0.16 11.87 -8.61
C SER A 93 1.25 10.89 -8.18
N THR A 94 1.10 10.35 -6.96
CA THR A 94 2.01 9.36 -6.40
C THR A 94 1.28 8.03 -6.28
N ILE A 95 1.99 6.92 -6.42
CA ILE A 95 1.42 5.60 -6.17
C ILE A 95 1.87 5.18 -4.77
N VAL A 96 0.92 4.88 -3.89
CA VAL A 96 1.22 4.53 -2.50
C VAL A 96 0.65 3.16 -2.16
N PRO A 97 1.40 2.34 -1.40
CA PRO A 97 0.87 1.09 -0.88
C PRO A 97 -0.05 1.38 0.30
N THR A 98 -1.21 0.75 0.31
CA THR A 98 -2.21 0.99 1.35
C THR A 98 -2.35 -0.16 2.32
N LYS A 99 -2.44 -1.39 1.81
CA LYS A 99 -2.63 -2.58 2.64
C LYS A 99 -1.87 -3.76 2.07
N LEU A 100 -1.40 -4.61 2.96
CA LEU A 100 -0.78 -5.87 2.61
C LEU A 100 -1.69 -7.01 3.10
N PHE A 101 -2.05 -7.92 2.21
CA PHE A 101 -2.94 -9.03 2.53
C PHE A 101 -2.18 -10.37 2.50
N GLY A 102 -2.36 -11.17 3.53
CA GLY A 102 -1.82 -12.52 3.56
C GLY A 102 -2.88 -13.55 3.19
N GLY A 103 -2.91 -13.96 1.94
CA GLY A 103 -3.76 -15.05 1.48
C GLY A 103 -3.13 -16.41 1.79
N LYS A 104 -3.90 -17.50 1.66
CA LYS A 104 -3.38 -18.86 1.88
C LYS A 104 -2.27 -19.22 0.90
N ARG A 105 -2.40 -18.84 -0.36
CA ARG A 105 -1.43 -19.16 -1.42
C ARG A 105 -0.59 -17.96 -1.81
N PHE A 106 -1.21 -16.79 -1.86
CA PHE A 106 -0.57 -15.59 -2.39
C PHE A 106 -0.68 -14.44 -1.40
N ILE A 107 0.39 -13.67 -1.36
CA ILE A 107 0.41 -12.40 -0.66
C ILE A 107 0.15 -11.31 -1.69
N LYS A 108 -0.80 -10.43 -1.40
CA LYS A 108 -1.19 -9.35 -2.30
C LYS A 108 -1.01 -8.00 -1.64
N LEU A 109 -0.70 -7.01 -2.46
CA LEU A 109 -0.56 -5.63 -2.03
C LEU A 109 -1.66 -4.79 -2.66
N SER A 110 -2.34 -3.99 -1.85
CA SER A 110 -3.26 -2.98 -2.36
C SER A 110 -2.48 -1.67 -2.51
N ILE A 111 -2.55 -1.08 -3.69
CA ILE A 111 -1.93 0.21 -3.99
C ILE A 111 -2.99 1.18 -4.47
N ALA A 112 -2.75 2.46 -4.29
CA ALA A 112 -3.70 3.50 -4.71
C ALA A 112 -2.95 4.69 -5.30
N ILE A 113 -3.65 5.45 -6.13
CA ILE A 113 -3.15 6.72 -6.62
C ILE A 113 -3.39 7.76 -5.54
N GLY A 114 -2.33 8.45 -5.12
CA GLY A 114 -2.38 9.43 -4.06
C GLY A 114 -2.04 10.82 -4.55
N LYS A 115 -2.84 11.78 -4.11
CA LYS A 115 -2.55 13.20 -4.29
C LYS A 115 -2.21 13.79 -2.94
N GLY A 116 -1.08 14.47 -2.82
CA GLY A 116 -0.61 15.00 -1.55
C GLY A 116 -1.60 15.97 -0.92
N LYS A 117 -1.82 15.83 0.39
CA LYS A 117 -2.65 16.74 1.16
C LYS A 117 -1.86 17.95 1.61
N LYS A 118 -2.48 19.11 1.56
CA LYS A 118 -1.92 20.33 2.14
C LYS A 118 -2.05 20.27 3.66
N LYS A 119 -1.32 21.11 4.35
CA LYS A 119 -1.30 21.14 5.80
C LYS A 119 -2.69 21.25 6.44
N TYR A 120 -3.56 22.11 5.89
CA TYR A 120 -4.90 22.27 6.41
C TYR A 120 -5.79 21.03 6.17
N ASP A 121 -5.57 20.30 5.09
CA ASP A 121 -6.27 19.04 4.80
C ASP A 121 -5.93 17.97 5.84
N LYS A 122 -4.67 17.91 6.26
CA LYS A 122 -4.22 17.00 7.31
C LYS A 122 -4.89 17.31 8.65
N ARG A 123 -5.01 18.58 8.99
CA ARG A 123 -5.72 19.03 10.20
C ARG A 123 -7.19 18.62 10.18
N HIS A 124 -7.83 18.78 9.04
CA HIS A 124 -9.23 18.37 8.86
C HIS A 124 -9.40 16.86 9.03
N SER A 125 -8.51 16.07 8.50
CA SER A 125 -8.51 14.60 8.64
C SER A 125 -8.39 14.18 10.11
N ILE A 126 -7.55 14.83 10.89
CA ILE A 126 -7.40 14.58 12.33
C ILE A 126 -8.70 14.92 13.07
N LYS A 127 -9.29 16.06 12.78
CA LYS A 127 -10.54 16.51 13.39
C LYS A 127 -11.69 15.53 13.12
N ASN A 128 -11.84 15.08 11.89
CA ASN A 128 -12.88 14.12 11.53
C ASN A 128 -12.68 12.78 12.25
N ARG A 129 -11.44 12.33 12.40
CA ARG A 129 -11.13 11.10 13.13
C ARG A 129 -11.53 11.19 14.59
N ASP A 130 -11.28 12.32 15.23
CA ASP A 130 -11.64 12.55 16.63
C ASP A 130 -13.15 12.57 16.82
N LEU A 131 -13.88 13.19 15.89
CA LEU A 131 -15.35 13.21 15.92
C LEU A 131 -15.92 11.79 15.77
N ASP A 132 -15.36 10.98 14.89
CA ASP A 132 -15.78 9.58 14.71
C ASP A 132 -15.56 8.76 15.98
N ARG A 133 -14.45 8.99 16.70
CA ARG A 133 -14.20 8.33 17.99
C ARG A 133 -15.25 8.71 19.03
N GLU A 134 -15.63 9.96 19.12
CA GLU A 134 -16.65 10.44 20.05
C GLU A 134 -18.01 9.81 19.78
N GLN A 135 -18.36 9.64 18.50
CA GLN A 135 -19.63 9.03 18.11
C GLN A 135 -19.70 7.53 18.38
N ASN A 136 -18.57 6.86 18.43
CA ASN A 136 -18.48 5.40 18.62
C ASN A 136 -18.23 4.98 20.07
N LEU A 137 -18.31 5.89 20.99
CA LEU A 137 -18.19 5.61 22.44
C LEU A 137 -19.51 5.12 23.04
#